data_f6aef44a3cd779752f04ffd220a945a1
#
_entry.id   f6aef44a3cd779752f04ffd220a945a1
#
_cell.length_a   1.000
_cell.length_b   1.000
_cell.length_c   1.000
_cell.angle_alpha   90.00
_cell.angle_beta   90.00
_cell.angle_gamma   90.00
#
_symmetry.space_group_name_H-M   'P 1'
#
loop_
_entity.id
_entity.type
_entity.pdbx_description
1 polymer ?
#
loop_
_entity_poly.entity_id
_entity_poly.type
_entity_poly.pdbx_seq_one_letter_code
_entity_poly.pdbx_strand_id
1 'polypeptide(L)'
;VNDLKNSASYVKYMKKVAAKLKKYNCKMYYLSVNPVNSAMIKSVNGKARTEAQVAAFNKAIYRGLCSGRKRSFTYINTCTNLQMKGWISKKSGTDIYDGLHYSNQTYLRIFDYCMRYLNR
;
A
#
# COMPACT_ATOMS: atom_id res chain seq x y z
N VAL A 1 -1.28 -2.17 6.25
CA VAL A 1 -2.62 -1.82 6.75
C VAL A 1 -2.65 -1.58 8.25
N ASN A 2 -1.73 -2.17 9.01
CA ASN A 2 -1.72 -2.04 10.49
C ASN A 2 -1.36 -0.63 10.96
N ASP A 3 -0.65 0.16 10.18
CA ASP A 3 -0.14 1.49 10.52
C ASP A 3 -1.01 2.65 10.01
N LEU A 4 -2.22 2.38 9.51
CA LEU A 4 -3.08 3.38 8.88
C LEU A 4 -3.36 4.61 9.76
N LYS A 5 -3.40 4.44 11.07
CA LYS A 5 -3.64 5.54 12.03
C LYS A 5 -2.38 6.30 12.42
N ASN A 6 -1.19 5.82 12.05
CA ASN A 6 0.11 6.32 12.51
C ASN A 6 0.99 6.83 11.36
N SER A 7 0.38 7.44 10.34
CA SER A 7 1.09 7.85 9.12
C SER A 7 2.29 8.80 9.38
N ALA A 8 2.17 9.73 10.31
CA ALA A 8 3.24 10.68 10.62
C ALA A 8 4.49 9.99 11.21
N SER A 9 4.31 9.14 12.21
CA SER A 9 5.41 8.36 12.80
C SER A 9 5.98 7.36 11.81
N TYR A 10 5.15 6.75 10.98
CA TYR A 10 5.58 5.85 9.93
C TYR A 10 6.46 6.57 8.89
N VAL A 11 6.04 7.74 8.40
CA VAL A 11 6.84 8.58 7.48
C VAL A 11 8.19 8.94 8.10
N LYS A 12 8.20 9.36 9.38
CA LYS A 12 9.44 9.68 10.09
C LYS A 12 10.38 8.48 10.17
N TYR A 13 9.85 7.30 10.48
CA TYR A 13 10.62 6.06 10.51
C TYR A 13 11.21 5.72 9.13
N MET A 14 10.39 5.77 8.08
CA MET A 14 10.83 5.43 6.72
C MET A 14 11.86 6.41 6.16
N LYS A 15 11.84 7.68 6.57
CA LYS A 15 12.94 8.63 6.27
C LYS A 15 14.27 8.19 6.87
N LYS A 16 14.26 7.66 8.09
CA LYS A 16 15.47 7.11 8.72
C LYS A 16 15.97 5.86 7.98
N VAL A 17 15.06 4.98 7.57
CA VAL A 17 15.39 3.79 6.77
C VAL A 17 16.03 4.21 5.44
N ALA A 18 15.41 5.16 4.73
CA ALA A 18 15.93 5.67 3.46
C ALA A 18 17.34 6.28 3.61
N ALA A 19 17.56 7.05 4.66
CA ALA A 19 18.88 7.63 4.93
C ALA A 19 19.96 6.56 5.14
N LYS A 20 19.64 5.47 5.86
CA LYS A 20 20.55 4.33 6.03
C LYS A 20 20.85 3.59 4.73
N LEU A 21 19.84 3.44 3.87
CA LEU A 21 19.97 2.70 2.60
C LEU A 21 20.66 3.52 1.51
N LYS A 22 20.66 4.84 1.62
CA LYS A 22 21.26 5.73 0.62
C LYS A 22 22.74 5.42 0.35
N LYS A 23 23.49 4.98 1.35
CA LYS A 23 24.92 4.63 1.22
C LYS A 23 25.18 3.46 0.27
N TYR A 24 24.18 2.63 0.01
CA TYR A 24 24.29 1.49 -0.91
C TYR A 24 23.93 1.82 -2.36
N ASN A 25 23.63 3.08 -2.65
CA ASN A 25 23.28 3.55 -4.00
C ASN A 25 22.17 2.73 -4.68
N CYS A 26 21.20 2.25 -3.90
CA CYS A 26 20.09 1.48 -4.42
C CYS A 26 18.89 2.36 -4.77
N LYS A 27 18.16 1.99 -5.81
CA LYS A 27 16.86 2.60 -6.11
C LYS A 27 15.82 2.08 -5.12
N MET A 28 15.08 2.98 -4.49
CA MET A 28 14.06 2.63 -3.50
C MET A 28 12.68 2.90 -4.07
N TYR A 29 11.81 1.91 -3.96
CA TYR A 29 10.42 1.99 -4.38
C TYR A 29 9.49 1.83 -3.19
N TYR A 30 8.38 2.53 -3.22
CA TYR A 30 7.33 2.42 -2.21
C TYR A 30 6.00 2.05 -2.88
N LEU A 31 5.47 0.91 -2.52
CA LEU A 31 4.16 0.47 -2.99
C LEU A 31 3.08 1.09 -2.08
N SER A 32 2.06 1.68 -2.67
CA SER A 32 0.92 2.16 -1.91
C SER A 32 0.24 1.02 -1.13
N VAL A 33 -0.39 1.35 -0.03
CA VAL A 33 -1.31 0.41 0.63
C VAL A 33 -2.44 0.12 -0.35
N ASN A 34 -2.71 -1.14 -0.56
CA ASN A 34 -3.73 -1.61 -1.49
C ASN A 34 -5.14 -1.39 -0.93
N PRO A 35 -6.17 -1.35 -1.79
CA PRO A 35 -7.53 -1.04 -1.37
C PRO A 35 -8.08 -2.11 -0.42
N VAL A 36 -8.98 -1.68 0.44
CA VAL A 36 -9.77 -2.53 1.33
C VAL A 36 -11.24 -2.41 0.98
N ASN A 37 -12.05 -3.41 1.33
CA ASN A 37 -13.49 -3.34 1.27
C ASN A 37 -14.05 -3.37 2.69
N SER A 38 -14.36 -2.20 3.23
CA SER A 38 -14.80 -2.05 4.62
C SER A 38 -16.12 -2.77 4.91
N ALA A 39 -17.01 -2.90 3.92
CA ALA A 39 -18.25 -3.64 4.04
C ALA A 39 -18.02 -5.15 4.25
N MET A 40 -16.92 -5.69 3.74
CA MET A 40 -16.55 -7.10 3.89
C MET A 40 -15.69 -7.37 5.14
N ILE A 41 -15.03 -6.34 5.66
CA ILE A 41 -14.18 -6.49 6.85
C ILE A 41 -15.08 -6.72 8.06
N LYS A 42 -15.03 -7.93 8.60
CA LYS A 42 -15.56 -8.16 9.94
C LYS A 42 -14.56 -7.59 10.93
N SER A 43 -15.00 -6.66 11.77
CA SER A 43 -14.18 -6.11 12.84
C SER A 43 -13.78 -7.23 13.80
N VAL A 44 -12.56 -7.75 13.63
CA VAL A 44 -11.93 -8.57 14.65
C VAL A 44 -11.13 -7.60 15.52
N ASN A 45 -11.40 -7.57 16.80
CA ASN A 45 -10.73 -6.71 17.81
C ASN A 45 -10.97 -5.19 17.64
N GLY A 46 -12.11 -4.75 17.14
CA GLY A 46 -12.49 -3.33 17.11
C GLY A 46 -11.64 -2.42 16.22
N LYS A 47 -10.76 -2.98 15.39
CA LYS A 47 -9.91 -2.22 14.46
C LYS A 47 -10.56 -2.14 13.09
N ALA A 48 -11.45 -1.18 12.91
CA ALA A 48 -12.00 -0.87 11.61
C ALA A 48 -10.87 -0.38 10.67
N ARG A 49 -10.91 -0.85 9.42
CA ARG A 49 -10.08 -0.36 8.33
C ARG A 49 -11.01 0.08 7.21
N THR A 50 -10.86 1.31 6.76
CA THR A 50 -11.76 1.90 5.77
C THR A 50 -10.99 2.37 4.53
N GLU A 51 -11.70 2.49 3.44
CA GLU A 51 -11.17 3.05 2.18
C GLU A 51 -10.62 4.46 2.39
N ALA A 52 -11.30 5.27 3.21
CA ALA A 52 -10.87 6.62 3.55
C ALA A 52 -9.55 6.63 4.34
N GLN A 53 -9.36 5.68 5.27
CA GLN A 53 -8.10 5.55 6.00
C GLN A 53 -6.95 5.13 5.08
N VAL A 54 -7.18 4.22 4.14
CA VAL A 54 -6.18 3.83 3.14
C VAL A 54 -5.81 5.01 2.26
N ALA A 55 -6.79 5.77 1.77
CA ALA A 55 -6.55 6.95 0.93
C ALA A 55 -5.75 8.03 1.67
N ALA A 56 -6.11 8.32 2.92
CA ALA A 56 -5.42 9.30 3.76
C ALA A 56 -3.96 8.87 4.05
N PHE A 57 -3.75 7.60 4.36
CA PHE A 57 -2.41 7.06 4.58
C PHE A 57 -1.55 7.14 3.31
N ASN A 58 -2.07 6.68 2.18
CA ASN A 58 -1.36 6.74 0.90
C ASN A 58 -0.99 8.17 0.51
N LYS A 59 -1.88 9.14 0.75
CA LYS A 59 -1.61 10.56 0.52
C LYS A 59 -0.48 11.08 1.42
N ALA A 60 -0.47 10.71 2.70
CA ALA A 60 0.59 11.10 3.64
C ALA A 60 1.95 10.51 3.23
N ILE A 61 1.98 9.24 2.84
CA ILE A 61 3.19 8.58 2.35
C ILE A 61 3.71 9.24 1.07
N TYR A 62 2.85 9.46 0.09
CA TYR A 62 3.26 10.12 -1.15
C TYR A 62 3.88 11.48 -0.87
N ARG A 63 3.21 12.32 -0.07
CA ARG A 63 3.71 13.66 0.28
C ARG A 63 5.01 13.63 1.08
N GLY A 64 5.11 12.72 2.04
CA GLY A 64 6.24 12.67 2.96
C GLY A 64 7.49 11.99 2.41
N LEU A 65 7.36 11.03 1.50
CA LEU A 65 8.45 10.15 1.05
C LEU A 65 8.69 10.15 -0.46
N CYS A 66 7.68 10.39 -1.27
CA CYS A 66 7.70 10.10 -2.69
C CYS A 66 7.55 11.32 -3.59
N SER A 67 7.26 12.50 -3.03
CA SER A 67 7.05 13.73 -3.80
C SER A 67 8.29 14.65 -3.78
N GLY A 68 8.38 15.52 -4.80
CA GLY A 68 9.42 16.53 -4.89
C GLY A 68 10.77 16.03 -5.41
N ARG A 69 11.71 16.96 -5.58
CA ARG A 69 13.05 16.70 -6.14
C ARG A 69 13.94 15.85 -5.22
N LYS A 70 13.75 15.96 -3.90
CA LYS A 70 14.54 15.24 -2.87
C LYS A 70 13.81 14.01 -2.32
N ARG A 71 12.89 13.43 -3.10
CA ARG A 71 12.15 12.25 -2.69
C ARG A 71 13.07 11.09 -2.33
N SER A 72 12.69 10.34 -1.31
CA SER A 72 13.43 9.16 -0.87
C SER A 72 13.05 7.90 -1.65
N PHE A 73 11.82 7.84 -2.15
CA PHE A 73 11.27 6.67 -2.82
C PHE A 73 10.57 7.05 -4.13
N THR A 74 10.62 6.16 -5.09
CA THR A 74 9.73 6.20 -6.26
C THR A 74 8.41 5.53 -5.87
N TYR A 75 7.30 6.25 -6.05
CA TYR A 75 5.97 5.75 -5.66
C TYR A 75 5.38 4.84 -6.74
N ILE A 76 4.96 3.65 -6.36
CA ILE A 76 4.20 2.73 -7.21
C ILE A 76 2.75 2.70 -6.69
N ASN A 77 1.84 3.32 -7.42
CA ASN A 77 0.45 3.45 -7.01
C ASN A 77 -0.38 2.19 -7.36
N THR A 78 -0.12 1.11 -6.67
CA THR A 78 -0.84 -0.16 -6.84
C THR A 78 -2.31 -0.03 -6.45
N CYS A 79 -2.62 0.81 -5.45
CA CYS A 79 -3.98 1.04 -4.98
C CYS A 79 -4.89 1.57 -6.10
N THR A 80 -4.51 2.67 -6.73
CA THR A 80 -5.29 3.24 -7.83
C THR A 80 -5.34 2.29 -9.03
N ASN A 81 -4.23 1.61 -9.34
CA ASN A 81 -4.22 0.64 -10.43
C ASN A 81 -5.24 -0.49 -10.22
N LEU A 82 -5.33 -1.03 -9.01
CA LEU A 82 -6.31 -2.05 -8.67
C LEU A 82 -7.74 -1.52 -8.72
N GLN A 83 -7.98 -0.32 -8.18
CA GLN A 83 -9.32 0.30 -8.20
C GLN A 83 -9.83 0.52 -9.62
N MET A 84 -8.97 0.94 -10.54
CA MET A 84 -9.32 1.15 -11.95
C MET A 84 -9.57 -0.16 -12.72
N LYS A 85 -8.93 -1.25 -12.33
CA LYS A 85 -8.99 -2.55 -13.03
C LYS A 85 -9.91 -3.57 -12.36
N GLY A 86 -10.56 -3.17 -11.28
CA GLY A 86 -11.30 -4.07 -10.43
C GLY A 86 -10.36 -5.03 -9.68
N TRP A 87 -10.42 -5.03 -8.38
CA TRP A 87 -9.69 -5.95 -7.53
C TRP A 87 -10.63 -6.96 -6.89
N ILE A 88 -10.11 -8.12 -6.54
CA ILE A 88 -10.88 -9.21 -5.95
C ILE A 88 -10.25 -9.55 -4.61
N SER A 89 -10.98 -9.38 -3.52
CA SER A 89 -10.55 -9.84 -2.21
C SER A 89 -10.59 -11.37 -2.13
N LYS A 90 -9.75 -11.93 -1.29
CA LYS A 90 -9.75 -13.35 -1.03
C LYS A 90 -11.00 -13.73 -0.23
N LYS A 91 -11.68 -14.77 -0.68
CA LYS A 91 -12.67 -15.46 0.12
C LYS A 91 -11.93 -16.28 1.20
N SER A 92 -12.23 -16.05 2.47
CA SER A 92 -11.56 -16.76 3.56
C SER A 92 -12.48 -17.79 4.23
N GLY A 93 -11.96 -18.97 4.46
CA GLY A 93 -12.61 -20.04 5.22
C GLY A 93 -13.99 -20.43 4.69
N THR A 94 -14.98 -20.39 5.54
CA THR A 94 -16.36 -20.77 5.28
C THR A 94 -17.15 -19.65 4.60
N ASP A 95 -16.79 -19.27 3.40
CA ASP A 95 -17.58 -18.37 2.54
C ASP A 95 -17.68 -16.90 2.97
N ILE A 96 -16.74 -16.44 3.78
CA ILE A 96 -16.68 -15.04 4.20
C ILE A 96 -15.56 -14.32 3.46
N TYR A 97 -15.91 -13.27 2.72
CA TYR A 97 -14.95 -12.32 2.20
C TYR A 97 -14.36 -11.53 3.37
N ASP A 98 -13.04 -11.44 3.44
CA ASP A 98 -12.40 -10.68 4.51
C ASP A 98 -12.14 -9.20 4.15
N GLY A 99 -12.22 -8.84 2.88
CA GLY A 99 -12.05 -7.47 2.40
C GLY A 99 -10.63 -6.90 2.48
N LEU A 100 -9.65 -7.69 2.95
CA LEU A 100 -8.25 -7.29 3.13
C LEU A 100 -7.29 -8.08 2.26
N HIS A 101 -7.46 -9.40 2.19
CA HIS A 101 -6.60 -10.29 1.43
C HIS A 101 -7.14 -10.48 0.02
N TYR A 102 -6.24 -10.67 -0.94
CA TYR A 102 -6.59 -10.74 -2.34
C TYR A 102 -6.54 -12.14 -2.90
N SER A 103 -7.25 -12.37 -4.01
CA SER A 103 -7.11 -13.58 -4.81
C SER A 103 -5.72 -13.64 -5.45
N ASN A 104 -5.28 -14.83 -5.84
CA ASN A 104 -4.03 -15.01 -6.57
C ASN A 104 -3.98 -14.17 -7.85
N GLN A 105 -5.11 -14.05 -8.55
CA GLN A 105 -5.23 -13.21 -9.75
C GLN A 105 -4.93 -11.74 -9.44
N THR A 106 -5.41 -11.22 -8.31
CA THR A 106 -5.14 -9.84 -7.89
C THR A 106 -3.66 -9.66 -7.51
N TYR A 107 -3.05 -10.63 -6.82
CA TYR A 107 -1.61 -10.58 -6.53
C TYR A 107 -0.75 -10.59 -7.79
N LEU A 108 -1.11 -11.36 -8.82
CA LEU A 108 -0.42 -11.34 -10.11
C LEU A 108 -0.53 -9.96 -10.78
N ARG A 109 -1.68 -9.31 -10.72
CA ARG A 109 -1.85 -7.93 -11.24
C ARG A 109 -0.96 -6.92 -10.52
N ILE A 110 -0.83 -7.04 -9.20
CA ILE A 110 0.08 -6.20 -8.42
C ILE A 110 1.52 -6.42 -8.88
N PHE A 111 1.94 -7.67 -8.99
CA PHE A 111 3.27 -8.04 -9.44
C PHE A 111 3.58 -7.48 -10.83
N ASP A 112 2.73 -7.73 -11.81
CA ASP A 112 2.91 -7.25 -13.18
C ASP A 112 2.99 -5.73 -13.25
N TYR A 113 2.18 -5.04 -12.46
CA TYR A 113 2.22 -3.58 -12.39
C TYR A 113 3.53 -3.07 -11.80
N CYS A 114 4.03 -3.70 -10.73
CA CYS A 114 5.32 -3.36 -10.13
C CYS A 114 6.48 -3.61 -11.09
N MET A 115 6.47 -4.72 -11.84
CA MET A 115 7.52 -5.06 -12.78
C MET A 115 7.71 -4.01 -13.88
N ARG A 116 6.66 -3.30 -14.26
CA ARG A 116 6.77 -2.17 -15.22
C ARG A 116 7.63 -1.02 -14.71
N TYR A 117 7.70 -0.84 -13.39
CA TYR A 117 8.57 0.18 -12.77
C TYR A 117 10.01 -0.30 -12.62
N LEU A 118 10.20 -1.58 -12.34
CA LEU A 118 11.52 -2.15 -12.11
C LEU A 118 12.31 -2.35 -13.41
N ASN A 119 11.61 -2.56 -14.52
CA ASN A 119 12.22 -2.79 -15.85
C ASN A 119 12.43 -1.50 -16.64
N ARG A 120 12.32 -0.34 -16.02
CA ARG A 120 12.54 0.97 -16.65
C ARG A 120 13.94 1.50 -16.46
#